data_98eae22934a54ac1f6fa71f3f57f3968
#
_entry.id   98eae22934a54ac1f6fa71f3f57f3968
#
_cell.length_a   1.000
_cell.length_b   1.000
_cell.length_c   1.000
_cell.angle_alpha   90.00
_cell.angle_beta   90.00
_cell.angle_gamma   90.00
#
_symmetry.space_group_name_H-M   'P 1'
#
loop_
_entity.id
_entity.type
_entity.pdbx_description
1 polymer ?
#
loop_
_entity_poly.entity_id
_entity_poly.type
_entity_poly.pdbx_seq_one_letter_code
_entity_poly.pdbx_strand_id
1 'polypeptide(L)'
;MSQSKPLSTMILNIIQNDIVTRANQSTSSELIDHAWIRAQINNIVNEMPGLHATDEQIEIIIRGVSDKVDVVVHEAEVIIDNTKNRVPWYTSDRLLKTERTFWDSFEAYIKSKHDIPESVIRQTNLDTDKTLEQLCDPLSTDPFLCRGMVVGDVQAGKTLNYSALINKACDMG
;
A
#
# COMPACT_ATOMS: atom_id res chain seq x y z
N MET A 1 -40.57 -8.03 7.71
CA MET A 1 -39.10 -7.85 7.67
C MET A 1 -38.82 -6.89 6.51
N SER A 2 -38.51 -5.63 6.80
CA SER A 2 -38.18 -4.66 5.75
C SER A 2 -36.82 -5.02 5.17
N GLN A 3 -36.75 -5.39 3.88
CA GLN A 3 -35.46 -5.62 3.20
C GLN A 3 -34.74 -4.28 3.11
N SER A 4 -33.58 -4.18 3.74
CA SER A 4 -32.70 -3.01 3.57
C SER A 4 -32.22 -2.96 2.12
N LYS A 5 -32.14 -1.75 1.55
CA LYS A 5 -31.73 -1.53 0.16
C LYS A 5 -30.26 -1.15 0.08
N PRO A 6 -29.52 -1.58 -0.96
CA PRO A 6 -28.16 -1.10 -1.19
C PRO A 6 -28.14 0.41 -1.46
N LEU A 7 -26.98 1.04 -1.21
CA LEU A 7 -26.79 2.48 -1.42
C LEU A 7 -26.88 2.84 -2.91
N SER A 8 -27.52 3.98 -3.21
CA SER A 8 -27.47 4.53 -4.58
C SER A 8 -26.12 5.22 -4.84
N THR A 9 -25.74 5.37 -6.12
CA THR A 9 -24.51 6.07 -6.52
C THR A 9 -24.42 7.49 -5.95
N MET A 10 -25.56 8.19 -5.86
CA MET A 10 -25.61 9.53 -5.27
C MET A 10 -25.24 9.50 -3.79
N ILE A 11 -25.76 8.52 -3.04
CA ILE A 11 -25.46 8.36 -1.61
C ILE A 11 -24.00 7.96 -1.40
N LEU A 12 -23.43 7.09 -2.24
CA LEU A 12 -22.00 6.74 -2.20
C LEU A 12 -21.11 7.98 -2.32
N ASN A 13 -21.41 8.88 -3.26
CA ASN A 13 -20.65 10.12 -3.44
C ASN A 13 -20.81 11.08 -2.25
N ILE A 14 -21.99 11.15 -1.64
CA ILE A 14 -22.21 11.97 -0.44
C ILE A 14 -21.38 11.45 0.72
N ILE A 15 -21.43 10.13 0.98
CA ILE A 15 -20.64 9.49 2.05
C ILE A 15 -19.16 9.71 1.82
N GLN A 16 -18.66 9.49 0.60
CA GLN A 16 -17.26 9.70 0.23
C GLN A 16 -16.81 11.14 0.52
N ASN A 17 -17.58 12.14 0.11
CA ASN A 17 -17.23 13.55 0.34
C ASN A 17 -17.30 13.94 1.82
N ASP A 18 -18.24 13.40 2.59
CA ASP A 18 -18.33 13.63 4.03
C ASP A 18 -17.11 13.05 4.76
N ILE A 19 -16.69 11.82 4.40
CA ILE A 19 -15.49 11.20 4.98
C ILE A 19 -14.22 11.97 4.61
N VAL A 20 -14.07 12.43 3.38
CA VAL A 20 -12.95 13.31 2.97
C VAL A 20 -12.92 14.58 3.79
N THR A 21 -14.09 15.20 4.04
CA THR A 21 -14.18 16.40 4.85
C THR A 21 -13.77 16.14 6.31
N ARG A 22 -14.22 15.04 6.90
CA ARG A 22 -13.84 14.61 8.26
C ARG A 22 -12.34 14.34 8.36
N ALA A 23 -11.79 13.64 7.36
CA ALA A 23 -10.36 13.34 7.30
C ALA A 23 -9.50 14.61 7.26
N ASN A 24 -9.90 15.61 6.47
CA ASN A 24 -9.19 16.88 6.36
C ASN A 24 -9.35 17.76 7.62
N GLN A 25 -10.35 17.51 8.45
CA GLN A 25 -10.60 18.22 9.72
C GLN A 25 -9.99 17.49 10.92
N SER A 26 -9.59 16.22 10.77
CA SER A 26 -8.98 15.47 11.86
C SER A 26 -7.61 16.06 12.21
N THR A 27 -7.35 16.10 13.52
CA THR A 27 -6.08 16.64 14.04
C THR A 27 -4.94 15.68 13.74
N SER A 28 -3.72 16.20 13.62
CA SER A 28 -2.47 15.49 13.23
C SER A 28 -2.12 14.22 14.04
N SER A 29 -2.92 13.84 15.04
CA SER A 29 -2.73 12.64 15.87
C SER A 29 -3.62 11.46 15.49
N GLU A 30 -4.58 11.64 14.58
CA GLU A 30 -5.51 10.59 14.20
C GLU A 30 -4.99 9.90 12.91
N LEU A 31 -4.70 8.60 13.03
CA LEU A 31 -4.25 7.79 11.91
C LEU A 31 -5.43 7.50 10.99
N ILE A 32 -5.43 8.12 9.80
CA ILE A 32 -6.42 7.83 8.76
C ILE A 32 -5.93 6.63 7.97
N ASP A 33 -6.47 5.46 8.28
CA ASP A 33 -6.22 4.21 7.57
C ASP A 33 -7.52 3.65 6.99
N HIS A 34 -7.45 2.53 6.29
CA HIS A 34 -8.63 1.86 5.74
C HIS A 34 -9.62 1.42 6.83
N ALA A 35 -9.14 1.08 8.03
CA ALA A 35 -10.00 0.71 9.16
C ALA A 35 -10.78 1.92 9.68
N TRP A 36 -10.12 3.07 9.78
CA TRP A 36 -10.76 4.34 10.13
C TRP A 36 -11.86 4.71 9.11
N ILE A 37 -11.53 4.65 7.80
CA ILE A 37 -12.50 4.95 6.73
C ILE A 37 -13.70 4.00 6.83
N ARG A 38 -13.47 2.70 6.98
CA ARG A 38 -14.52 1.68 7.13
C ARG A 38 -15.40 1.95 8.35
N ALA A 39 -14.82 2.37 9.47
CA ALA A 39 -15.57 2.75 10.66
C ALA A 39 -16.47 3.98 10.40
N GLN A 40 -15.96 5.00 9.69
CA GLN A 40 -16.78 6.17 9.30
C GLN A 40 -17.95 5.78 8.38
N ILE A 41 -17.71 4.90 7.38
CA ILE A 41 -18.77 4.39 6.50
C ILE A 41 -19.86 3.73 7.32
N ASN A 42 -19.49 2.82 8.22
CA ASN A 42 -20.44 2.08 9.05
C ASN A 42 -21.25 3.03 9.96
N ASN A 43 -20.60 4.03 10.57
CA ASN A 43 -21.28 5.01 11.40
C ASN A 43 -22.34 5.79 10.59
N ILE A 44 -21.97 6.28 9.40
CA ILE A 44 -22.89 7.05 8.55
C ILE A 44 -24.04 6.17 8.07
N VAL A 45 -23.75 4.93 7.63
CA VAL A 45 -24.79 4.01 7.11
C VAL A 45 -25.75 3.58 8.24
N ASN A 46 -25.27 3.40 9.46
CA ASN A 46 -26.12 3.07 10.62
C ASN A 46 -27.12 4.20 10.98
N GLU A 47 -26.79 5.45 10.63
CA GLU A 47 -27.71 6.58 10.79
C GLU A 47 -28.78 6.67 9.67
N MET A 48 -28.69 5.79 8.65
CA MET A 48 -29.61 5.76 7.49
C MET A 48 -30.58 4.57 7.57
N PRO A 49 -31.78 4.71 8.18
CA PRO A 49 -32.70 3.58 8.34
C PRO A 49 -33.10 2.96 7.00
N GLY A 50 -33.01 1.62 6.91
CA GLY A 50 -33.43 0.86 5.74
C GLY A 50 -32.41 0.81 4.57
N LEU A 51 -31.21 1.35 4.78
CA LEU A 51 -30.09 1.24 3.84
C LEU A 51 -28.98 0.36 4.42
N HIS A 52 -28.19 -0.25 3.55
CA HIS A 52 -26.95 -0.95 3.90
C HIS A 52 -25.91 -0.75 2.80
N ALA A 53 -24.65 -0.75 3.17
CA ALA A 53 -23.53 -0.78 2.23
C ALA A 53 -23.12 -2.23 1.97
N THR A 54 -22.99 -2.60 0.69
CA THR A 54 -22.37 -3.88 0.32
C THR A 54 -20.85 -3.78 0.43
N ASP A 55 -20.15 -4.91 0.56
CA ASP A 55 -18.68 -4.92 0.61
C ASP A 55 -18.07 -4.24 -0.62
N GLU A 56 -18.63 -4.45 -1.80
CA GLU A 56 -18.19 -3.78 -3.03
C GLU A 56 -18.35 -2.25 -2.95
N GLN A 57 -19.47 -1.78 -2.40
CA GLN A 57 -19.70 -0.34 -2.20
C GLN A 57 -18.77 0.29 -1.17
N ILE A 58 -18.45 -0.44 -0.11
CA ILE A 58 -17.48 -0.03 0.89
C ILE A 58 -16.10 0.13 0.24
N GLU A 59 -15.67 -0.82 -0.59
CA GLU A 59 -14.38 -0.74 -1.29
C GLU A 59 -14.33 0.41 -2.30
N ILE A 60 -15.44 0.72 -2.99
CA ILE A 60 -15.54 1.89 -3.88
C ILE A 60 -15.34 3.19 -3.09
N ILE A 61 -15.98 3.31 -1.91
CA ILE A 61 -15.83 4.50 -1.06
C ILE A 61 -14.39 4.59 -0.53
N ILE A 62 -13.82 3.51 -0.01
CA ILE A 62 -12.45 3.48 0.50
C ILE A 62 -11.47 3.96 -0.57
N ARG A 63 -11.55 3.43 -1.79
CA ARG A 63 -10.72 3.85 -2.90
C ARG A 63 -10.88 5.34 -3.19
N GLY A 64 -12.10 5.81 -3.35
CA GLY A 64 -12.35 7.20 -3.68
C GLY A 64 -12.01 8.20 -2.57
N VAL A 65 -11.96 7.76 -1.30
CA VAL A 65 -11.42 8.56 -0.18
C VAL A 65 -9.89 8.55 -0.23
N SER A 66 -9.28 7.37 -0.42
CA SER A 66 -7.82 7.20 -0.48
C SER A 66 -7.17 7.99 -1.63
N ASP A 67 -7.91 8.23 -2.72
CA ASP A 67 -7.44 9.07 -3.83
C ASP A 67 -7.41 10.57 -3.48
N LYS A 68 -8.11 10.98 -2.42
CA LYS A 68 -8.29 12.41 -2.05
C LYS A 68 -7.67 12.78 -0.71
N VAL A 69 -7.28 11.81 0.10
CA VAL A 69 -6.75 11.97 1.45
C VAL A 69 -5.46 11.16 1.58
N ASP A 70 -4.48 11.70 2.29
CA ASP A 70 -3.24 10.98 2.62
C ASP A 70 -3.55 9.85 3.63
N VAL A 71 -3.87 8.68 3.11
CA VAL A 71 -4.18 7.50 3.93
C VAL A 71 -2.88 6.84 4.37
N VAL A 72 -2.77 6.56 5.66
CA VAL A 72 -1.63 5.80 6.19
C VAL A 72 -1.74 4.36 5.70
N VAL A 73 -0.77 3.97 4.90
CA VAL A 73 -0.62 2.59 4.45
C VAL A 73 0.20 1.86 5.52
N HIS A 74 -0.34 0.77 6.05
CA HIS A 74 0.39 -0.06 7.00
C HIS A 74 1.67 -0.61 6.37
N GLU A 75 2.77 -0.56 7.15
CA GLU A 75 4.03 -1.18 6.73
C GLU A 75 3.85 -2.69 6.53
N ALA A 76 4.48 -3.22 5.48
CA ALA A 76 4.55 -4.66 5.31
C ALA A 76 5.43 -5.29 6.40
N GLU A 77 4.96 -6.40 6.97
CA GLU A 77 5.76 -7.19 7.89
C GLU A 77 6.66 -8.14 7.11
N VAL A 78 7.96 -8.10 7.39
CA VAL A 78 8.95 -8.99 6.79
C VAL A 78 9.29 -10.09 7.80
N ILE A 79 8.85 -11.32 7.53
CA ILE A 79 9.17 -12.49 8.36
C ILE A 79 10.52 -13.03 7.90
N ILE A 80 11.48 -13.07 8.81
CA ILE A 80 12.87 -13.44 8.54
C ILE A 80 13.21 -14.78 9.20
N ASP A 81 13.86 -15.66 8.45
CA ASP A 81 14.51 -16.83 9.02
C ASP A 81 15.86 -16.42 9.67
N ASN A 82 15.86 -16.23 10.97
CA ASN A 82 17.03 -15.84 11.76
C ASN A 82 18.05 -16.98 11.99
N THR A 83 17.81 -18.19 11.45
CA THR A 83 18.73 -19.32 11.60
C THR A 83 19.98 -19.21 10.73
N LYS A 84 19.99 -18.30 9.75
CA LYS A 84 21.11 -18.07 8.84
C LYS A 84 21.84 -16.77 9.19
N ASN A 85 23.14 -16.86 9.51
CA ASN A 85 24.01 -15.69 9.59
C ASN A 85 24.12 -15.06 8.20
N ARG A 86 23.34 -14.00 7.94
CA ARG A 86 23.41 -13.23 6.70
C ARG A 86 24.34 -12.05 6.88
N VAL A 87 25.25 -11.85 5.94
CA VAL A 87 26.06 -10.65 5.88
C VAL A 87 25.21 -9.54 5.26
N PRO A 88 25.01 -8.41 5.93
CA PRO A 88 24.31 -7.28 5.34
C PRO A 88 25.02 -6.79 4.07
N TRP A 89 24.35 -6.83 2.95
CA TRP A 89 24.91 -6.44 1.66
C TRP A 89 24.23 -5.20 1.07
N TYR A 90 22.95 -5.00 1.40
CA TYR A 90 22.14 -3.85 0.98
C TYR A 90 22.38 -2.69 1.93
N THR A 91 23.50 -1.99 1.75
CA THR A 91 23.96 -0.93 2.64
C THR A 91 23.79 0.45 2.02
N SER A 92 23.71 1.49 2.85
CA SER A 92 23.66 2.89 2.38
C SER A 92 24.82 3.26 1.47
N ASP A 93 26.04 2.76 1.76
CA ASP A 93 27.21 2.98 0.92
C ASP A 93 27.09 2.36 -0.47
N ARG A 94 26.47 1.18 -0.57
CA ARG A 94 26.19 0.54 -1.85
C ARG A 94 25.12 1.28 -2.63
N LEU A 95 24.04 1.69 -1.96
CA LEU A 95 22.97 2.49 -2.56
C LEU A 95 23.47 3.81 -3.15
N LEU A 96 24.38 4.51 -2.44
CA LEU A 96 24.97 5.76 -2.93
C LEU A 96 25.85 5.58 -4.17
N LYS A 97 26.38 4.37 -4.41
CA LYS A 97 27.24 4.04 -5.55
C LYS A 97 26.48 3.40 -6.72
N THR A 98 25.24 3.00 -6.51
CA THR A 98 24.40 2.31 -7.50
C THR A 98 23.57 3.31 -8.28
N GLU A 99 23.64 3.24 -9.61
CA GLU A 99 22.72 3.97 -10.48
C GLU A 99 21.35 3.30 -10.41
N ARG A 100 20.33 4.06 -9.98
CA ARG A 100 18.97 3.56 -9.79
C ARG A 100 18.11 3.71 -11.03
N THR A 101 18.63 3.34 -12.19
CA THR A 101 18.00 3.58 -13.49
C THR A 101 16.64 2.89 -13.63
N PHE A 102 16.54 1.64 -13.18
CA PHE A 102 15.30 0.87 -13.28
C PHE A 102 14.27 1.37 -12.27
N TRP A 103 14.66 1.55 -11.01
CA TRP A 103 13.76 2.05 -9.98
C TRP A 103 13.27 3.46 -10.30
N ASP A 104 14.14 4.39 -10.63
CA ASP A 104 13.78 5.78 -10.90
C ASP A 104 12.84 5.89 -12.11
N SER A 105 13.07 5.08 -13.16
CA SER A 105 12.18 4.99 -14.31
C SER A 105 10.81 4.43 -13.95
N PHE A 106 10.78 3.38 -13.12
CA PHE A 106 9.54 2.78 -12.66
C PHE A 106 8.76 3.72 -11.75
N GLU A 107 9.43 4.40 -10.81
CA GLU A 107 8.80 5.38 -9.92
C GLU A 107 8.19 6.55 -10.73
N ALA A 108 8.93 7.08 -11.71
CA ALA A 108 8.41 8.11 -12.60
C ALA A 108 7.19 7.63 -13.40
N TYR A 109 7.23 6.38 -13.89
CA TYR A 109 6.09 5.78 -14.59
C TYR A 109 4.85 5.69 -13.72
N ILE A 110 4.94 5.13 -12.50
CA ILE A 110 3.78 4.99 -11.61
C ILE A 110 3.23 6.34 -11.17
N LYS A 111 4.10 7.33 -10.91
CA LYS A 111 3.69 8.71 -10.61
C LYS A 111 2.92 9.36 -11.77
N SER A 112 3.31 9.07 -13.02
CA SER A 112 2.64 9.61 -14.21
C SER A 112 1.22 9.08 -14.42
N LYS A 113 0.87 7.97 -13.81
CA LYS A 113 -0.46 7.33 -13.93
C LYS A 113 -1.54 8.04 -13.11
N HIS A 114 -1.16 8.82 -12.09
CA HIS A 114 -2.05 9.51 -11.15
C HIS A 114 -3.09 8.60 -10.43
N ASP A 115 -2.98 7.27 -10.60
CA ASP A 115 -3.91 6.29 -10.03
C ASP A 115 -3.42 5.75 -8.67
N ILE A 116 -2.16 6.06 -8.32
CA ILE A 116 -1.51 5.54 -7.10
C ILE A 116 -1.11 6.72 -6.22
N PRO A 117 -1.63 6.82 -4.99
CA PRO A 117 -1.26 7.86 -4.04
C PRO A 117 0.25 7.87 -3.74
N GLU A 118 0.82 9.05 -3.54
CA GLU A 118 2.25 9.22 -3.23
C GLU A 118 2.66 8.48 -1.95
N SER A 119 1.76 8.42 -0.95
CA SER A 119 1.95 7.65 0.28
C SER A 119 2.16 6.15 0.00
N VAL A 120 1.39 5.58 -0.94
CA VAL A 120 1.52 4.18 -1.36
C VAL A 120 2.84 3.93 -2.07
N ILE A 121 3.26 4.86 -2.95
CA ILE A 121 4.54 4.76 -3.67
C ILE A 121 5.70 4.79 -2.66
N ARG A 122 5.67 5.74 -1.73
CA ARG A 122 6.69 5.85 -0.67
C ARG A 122 6.74 4.61 0.21
N GLN A 123 5.57 4.08 0.63
CA GLN A 123 5.52 2.87 1.45
C GLN A 123 6.03 1.65 0.68
N THR A 124 5.63 1.48 -0.59
CA THR A 124 6.16 0.42 -1.46
C THR A 124 7.68 0.50 -1.59
N ASN A 125 8.24 1.71 -1.70
CA ASN A 125 9.68 1.91 -1.73
C ASN A 125 10.34 1.38 -0.45
N LEU A 126 9.83 1.74 0.74
CA LEU A 126 10.36 1.29 2.02
C LEU A 126 10.24 -0.23 2.23
N ASP A 127 9.08 -0.80 1.90
CA ASP A 127 8.82 -2.23 2.07
C ASP A 127 9.67 -3.10 1.15
N THR A 128 9.93 -2.63 -0.07
CA THR A 128 10.79 -3.33 -1.00
C THR A 128 12.27 -3.21 -0.63
N ASP A 129 12.71 -2.11 0.00
CA ASP A 129 14.05 -2.01 0.57
C ASP A 129 14.26 -3.04 1.69
N LYS A 130 13.31 -3.13 2.64
CA LYS A 130 13.33 -4.16 3.70
C LYS A 130 13.38 -5.59 3.13
N THR A 131 12.67 -5.82 2.01
CA THR A 131 12.68 -7.13 1.34
C THR A 131 14.02 -7.42 0.68
N LEU A 132 14.62 -6.43 -0.01
CA LEU A 132 15.94 -6.56 -0.63
C LEU A 132 17.05 -6.88 0.38
N GLU A 133 17.02 -6.26 1.55
CA GLU A 133 17.95 -6.55 2.66
C GLU A 133 17.95 -8.05 3.01
N GLN A 134 16.84 -8.75 2.78
CA GLN A 134 16.69 -10.19 3.08
C GLN A 134 17.05 -11.10 1.91
N LEU A 135 17.28 -10.58 0.73
CA LEU A 135 17.77 -11.36 -0.40
C LEU A 135 19.27 -11.62 -0.29
N CYS A 136 19.76 -12.52 -1.13
CA CYS A 136 21.19 -12.78 -1.22
C CYS A 136 21.88 -11.71 -2.07
N ASP A 137 23.14 -11.40 -1.76
CA ASP A 137 23.94 -10.46 -2.55
C ASP A 137 24.13 -11.03 -3.98
N PRO A 138 23.62 -10.34 -5.03
CA PRO A 138 23.75 -10.80 -6.40
C PRO A 138 25.21 -10.84 -6.88
N LEU A 139 26.11 -10.07 -6.26
CA LEU A 139 27.53 -10.04 -6.60
C LEU A 139 28.36 -11.04 -5.77
N SER A 140 27.73 -11.86 -4.93
CA SER A 140 28.43 -12.91 -4.19
C SER A 140 28.98 -13.98 -5.16
N THR A 141 30.22 -14.37 -4.90
CA THR A 141 30.85 -15.51 -5.64
C THR A 141 30.42 -16.86 -5.08
N ASP A 142 29.84 -16.89 -3.88
CA ASP A 142 29.39 -18.12 -3.25
C ASP A 142 28.03 -18.54 -3.82
N PRO A 143 27.80 -19.87 -4.02
CA PRO A 143 26.50 -20.36 -4.42
C PRO A 143 25.43 -20.00 -3.40
N PHE A 144 24.34 -19.40 -3.84
CA PHE A 144 23.23 -19.06 -2.96
C PHE A 144 21.88 -19.53 -3.51
N LEU A 145 20.97 -19.82 -2.61
CA LEU A 145 19.58 -20.09 -2.91
C LEU A 145 18.71 -19.20 -1.99
N CYS A 146 18.14 -18.16 -2.57
CA CYS A 146 17.17 -17.31 -1.89
C CYS A 146 15.78 -17.54 -2.46
N ARG A 147 14.83 -17.76 -1.58
CA ARG A 147 13.41 -17.84 -1.93
C ARG A 147 12.63 -16.96 -0.97
N GLY A 148 11.69 -16.19 -1.50
CA GLY A 148 10.78 -15.36 -0.75
C GLY A 148 9.35 -15.55 -1.25
N MET A 149 8.40 -15.12 -0.46
CA MET A 149 7.00 -15.11 -0.81
C MET A 149 6.37 -13.80 -0.35
N VAL A 150 5.64 -13.15 -1.25
CA VAL A 150 4.82 -11.98 -0.92
C VAL A 150 3.39 -12.45 -0.70
N VAL A 151 2.88 -12.22 0.50
CA VAL A 151 1.50 -12.55 0.89
C VAL A 151 0.72 -11.25 1.09
N GLY A 152 -0.50 -11.24 0.63
CA GLY A 152 -1.41 -10.10 0.82
C GLY A 152 -2.79 -10.44 0.28
N ASP A 153 -3.80 -9.69 0.72
CA ASP A 153 -5.18 -9.82 0.26
C ASP A 153 -5.33 -9.52 -1.23
N VAL A 154 -6.45 -9.93 -1.79
CA VAL A 154 -6.81 -9.58 -3.18
C VAL A 154 -6.85 -8.05 -3.30
N GLN A 155 -6.19 -7.51 -4.33
CA GLN A 155 -6.05 -6.06 -4.57
C GLN A 155 -5.16 -5.28 -3.57
N ALA A 156 -4.39 -5.97 -2.73
CA ALA A 156 -3.45 -5.35 -1.78
C ALA A 156 -2.16 -4.80 -2.42
N GLY A 157 -2.17 -4.42 -3.68
CA GLY A 157 -0.99 -3.83 -4.34
C GLY A 157 0.18 -4.80 -4.58
N LYS A 158 -0.04 -6.14 -4.52
CA LYS A 158 1.02 -7.14 -4.73
C LYS A 158 1.80 -6.93 -6.03
N THR A 159 1.10 -6.60 -7.12
CA THR A 159 1.71 -6.34 -8.43
C THR A 159 2.67 -5.15 -8.38
N LEU A 160 2.28 -4.06 -7.70
CA LEU A 160 3.12 -2.90 -7.50
C LEU A 160 4.37 -3.25 -6.67
N ASN A 161 4.18 -4.00 -5.59
CA ASN A 161 5.25 -4.40 -4.68
C ASN A 161 6.31 -5.26 -5.40
N TYR A 162 5.92 -6.37 -6.07
CA TYR A 162 6.91 -7.21 -6.72
C TYR A 162 7.52 -6.56 -7.97
N SER A 163 6.78 -5.68 -8.68
CA SER A 163 7.34 -4.90 -9.77
C SER A 163 8.42 -3.93 -9.26
N ALA A 164 8.15 -3.24 -8.16
CA ALA A 164 9.12 -2.39 -7.49
C ALA A 164 10.36 -3.18 -7.05
N LEU A 165 10.15 -4.34 -6.44
CA LEU A 165 11.24 -5.21 -6.00
C LEU A 165 12.13 -5.68 -7.16
N ILE A 166 11.52 -6.08 -8.30
CA ILE A 166 12.26 -6.50 -9.50
C ILE A 166 13.11 -5.34 -10.04
N ASN A 167 12.53 -4.13 -10.18
CA ASN A 167 13.28 -2.98 -10.69
C ASN A 167 14.47 -2.64 -9.79
N LYS A 168 14.28 -2.61 -8.47
CA LYS A 168 15.38 -2.39 -7.53
C LYS A 168 16.44 -3.52 -7.56
N ALA A 169 16.02 -4.77 -7.69
CA ALA A 169 16.94 -5.89 -7.80
C ALA A 169 17.79 -5.77 -9.07
N CYS A 170 17.22 -5.33 -10.20
CA CYS A 170 17.95 -5.07 -11.44
C CYS A 170 18.99 -3.95 -11.29
N ASP A 171 18.74 -2.94 -10.45
CA ASP A 171 19.73 -1.89 -10.17
C ASP A 171 20.92 -2.42 -9.34
N MET A 172 20.71 -3.49 -8.59
CA MET A 172 21.74 -4.07 -7.71
C MET A 172 22.64 -5.12 -8.39
N GLY A 173 22.27 -5.63 -9.57
CA GLY A 173 23.05 -6.57 -10.38
C GLY A 173 22.36 -7.87 -10.66
#